data_45da5e6e59b3694e8e2751d947704379
#
_entry.id   45da5e6e59b3694e8e2751d947704379
#
_cell.length_a   1.000
_cell.length_b   1.000
_cell.length_c   1.000
_cell.angle_alpha   90.00
_cell.angle_beta   90.00
_cell.angle_gamma   90.00
#
_symmetry.space_group_name_H-M   'P 1'
#
loop_
_entity.id
_entity.type
_entity.pdbx_description
1 polymer ?
#
loop_
_entity_poly.entity_id
_entity_poly.type
_entity_poly.pdbx_seq_one_letter_code
_entity_poly.pdbx_strand_id
1 'polypeptide(L)'
;MNSTGNTIQTLEWFEHIRLNPEMYIGRIGDGSDVEDGIYTLLKGLIDSSADEFEMGYAKRLGIEISGLAVSLREYGRGIPLESVVNSTSGLSVGIGARKDVVTTNSYKVANALSEEFSFDSYRSVASSWALYSKGCLTDQRIEEDKNLEPDGIRVKFALDKELFPNSYYRLEIVKDILEQYSAKHEGFPISLNGY
;
A
#
# COMPACT_ATOMS: atom_id res chain seq x y z
N MET A 1 -39.68 26.84 -18.67
CA MET A 1 -38.60 25.96 -19.13
C MET A 1 -37.58 25.86 -18.00
N ASN A 2 -37.67 24.80 -17.21
CA ASN A 2 -36.72 24.55 -16.11
C ASN A 2 -35.55 23.81 -16.69
N SER A 3 -34.40 24.46 -16.82
CA SER A 3 -33.14 23.79 -17.12
C SER A 3 -32.66 23.13 -15.82
N THR A 4 -32.83 21.83 -15.69
CA THR A 4 -32.14 21.00 -14.72
C THR A 4 -30.66 21.02 -15.07
N GLY A 5 -29.91 21.86 -14.41
CA GLY A 5 -28.46 21.85 -14.50
C GLY A 5 -27.94 20.50 -13.97
N ASN A 6 -27.43 19.66 -14.86
CA ASN A 6 -26.62 18.51 -14.47
C ASN A 6 -25.36 19.03 -13.78
N THR A 7 -25.36 19.02 -12.48
CA THR A 7 -24.12 19.27 -11.70
C THR A 7 -23.23 18.05 -11.91
N ILE A 8 -22.16 18.17 -12.67
CA ILE A 8 -21.11 17.16 -12.77
C ILE A 8 -20.46 17.10 -11.39
N GLN A 9 -20.75 16.07 -10.60
CA GLN A 9 -20.03 15.78 -9.39
C GLN A 9 -18.68 15.18 -9.78
N THR A 10 -17.61 15.90 -9.50
CA THR A 10 -16.26 15.36 -9.60
C THR A 10 -16.01 14.54 -8.34
N LEU A 11 -15.87 13.22 -8.49
CA LEU A 11 -15.49 12.34 -7.38
C LEU A 11 -14.02 12.58 -6.99
N GLU A 12 -13.75 12.56 -5.70
CA GLU A 12 -12.39 12.47 -5.21
C GLU A 12 -11.77 11.11 -5.62
N TRP A 13 -10.44 11.08 -5.75
CA TRP A 13 -9.73 9.90 -6.25
C TRP A 13 -10.05 8.62 -5.45
N PHE A 14 -10.15 8.73 -4.12
CA PHE A 14 -10.45 7.61 -3.23
C PHE A 14 -11.92 7.18 -3.31
N GLU A 15 -12.84 8.12 -3.53
CA GLU A 15 -14.26 7.80 -3.73
C GLU A 15 -14.47 6.95 -4.98
N HIS A 16 -13.77 7.27 -6.08
CA HIS A 16 -13.83 6.47 -7.29
C HIS A 16 -13.34 5.03 -7.06
N ILE A 17 -12.23 4.85 -6.32
CA ILE A 17 -11.70 3.52 -5.98
C ILE A 17 -12.68 2.77 -5.09
N ARG A 18 -13.25 3.41 -4.08
CA ARG A 18 -14.19 2.80 -3.14
C ARG A 18 -15.52 2.40 -3.79
N LEU A 19 -15.98 3.16 -4.79
CA LEU A 19 -17.18 2.82 -5.55
C LEU A 19 -16.95 1.69 -6.57
N ASN A 20 -15.72 1.51 -7.02
CA ASN A 20 -15.37 0.53 -8.05
C ASN A 20 -14.12 -0.28 -7.68
N PRO A 21 -14.06 -0.93 -6.51
CA PRO A 21 -12.85 -1.59 -6.04
C PRO A 21 -12.36 -2.69 -6.98
N GLU A 22 -13.28 -3.42 -7.62
CA GLU A 22 -12.95 -4.51 -8.55
C GLU A 22 -12.19 -4.04 -9.81
N MET A 23 -12.30 -2.77 -10.18
CA MET A 23 -11.48 -2.20 -11.27
C MET A 23 -9.99 -2.15 -10.93
N TYR A 24 -9.65 -2.13 -9.64
CA TYR A 24 -8.29 -1.94 -9.14
C TYR A 24 -7.66 -3.22 -8.61
N ILE A 25 -8.46 -4.05 -7.96
CA ILE A 25 -7.97 -5.26 -7.27
C ILE A 25 -8.58 -6.56 -7.79
N GLY A 26 -9.52 -6.48 -8.76
CA GLY A 26 -10.27 -7.66 -9.22
C GLY A 26 -11.36 -8.06 -8.23
N ARG A 27 -11.77 -9.32 -8.29
CA ARG A 27 -12.90 -9.86 -7.55
C ARG A 27 -12.79 -9.66 -6.03
N ILE A 28 -13.84 -9.13 -5.42
CA ILE A 28 -13.96 -9.13 -3.96
C ILE A 28 -14.50 -10.50 -3.54
N GLY A 29 -13.62 -11.31 -2.94
CA GLY A 29 -13.96 -12.63 -2.41
C GLY A 29 -13.83 -12.69 -0.89
N ASP A 30 -13.95 -13.91 -0.34
CA ASP A 30 -13.81 -14.14 1.10
C ASP A 30 -12.37 -14.45 1.56
N GLY A 31 -11.41 -14.42 0.63
CA GLY A 31 -10.01 -14.77 0.86
C GLY A 31 -9.72 -16.26 0.72
N SER A 32 -10.65 -17.06 0.20
CA SER A 32 -10.44 -18.51 -0.02
C SER A 32 -9.72 -18.83 -1.33
N ASP A 33 -9.63 -17.87 -2.24
CA ASP A 33 -9.01 -18.03 -3.56
C ASP A 33 -7.84 -17.02 -3.69
N VAL A 34 -6.72 -17.49 -4.24
CA VAL A 34 -5.52 -16.66 -4.49
C VAL A 34 -5.77 -15.51 -5.48
N GLU A 35 -6.85 -15.59 -6.26
CA GLU A 35 -7.31 -14.55 -7.19
C GLU A 35 -8.25 -13.51 -6.54
N ASP A 36 -8.57 -13.65 -5.24
CA ASP A 36 -9.35 -12.64 -4.55
C ASP A 36 -8.56 -11.34 -4.40
N GLY A 37 -9.23 -10.21 -4.56
CA GLY A 37 -8.63 -8.89 -4.67
C GLY A 37 -7.74 -8.49 -3.51
N ILE A 38 -7.98 -9.03 -2.30
CA ILE A 38 -7.08 -8.78 -1.15
C ILE A 38 -5.66 -9.29 -1.43
N TYR A 39 -5.50 -10.42 -2.14
CA TYR A 39 -4.18 -10.93 -2.51
C TYR A 39 -3.58 -10.16 -3.69
N THR A 40 -4.41 -9.68 -4.64
CA THR A 40 -3.96 -8.78 -5.70
C THR A 40 -3.37 -7.50 -5.11
N LEU A 41 -4.04 -6.93 -4.09
CA LEU A 41 -3.55 -5.76 -3.38
C LEU A 41 -2.22 -6.06 -2.65
N LEU A 42 -2.16 -7.17 -1.92
CA LEU A 42 -0.95 -7.60 -1.20
C LEU A 42 0.22 -7.82 -2.16
N LYS A 43 0.00 -8.53 -3.27
CA LYS A 43 1.02 -8.76 -4.32
C LYS A 43 1.56 -7.42 -4.86
N GLY A 44 0.69 -6.45 -5.17
CA GLY A 44 1.12 -5.14 -5.66
C GLY A 44 1.96 -4.34 -4.66
N LEU A 45 1.75 -4.53 -3.36
CA LEU A 45 2.60 -3.93 -2.33
C LEU A 45 3.95 -4.65 -2.21
N ILE A 46 3.98 -5.97 -2.34
CA ILE A 46 5.21 -6.77 -2.35
C ILE A 46 6.04 -6.47 -3.61
N ASP A 47 5.40 -6.33 -4.78
CA ASP A 47 6.06 -5.97 -6.05
C ASP A 47 6.88 -4.68 -5.89
N SER A 48 6.34 -3.67 -5.19
CA SER A 48 7.06 -2.42 -4.94
C SER A 48 8.36 -2.64 -4.17
N SER A 49 8.35 -3.52 -3.17
CA SER A 49 9.54 -3.84 -2.38
C SER A 49 10.50 -4.74 -3.14
N ALA A 50 9.99 -5.63 -4.00
CA ALA A 50 10.80 -6.48 -4.86
C ALA A 50 11.52 -5.66 -5.94
N ASP A 51 10.86 -4.65 -6.53
CA ASP A 51 11.49 -3.72 -7.46
C ASP A 51 12.64 -2.94 -6.80
N GLU A 52 12.44 -2.45 -5.57
CA GLU A 52 13.49 -1.79 -4.79
C GLU A 52 14.65 -2.76 -4.45
N PHE A 53 14.35 -4.04 -4.21
CA PHE A 53 15.39 -5.06 -4.00
C PHE A 53 16.20 -5.32 -5.28
N GLU A 54 15.54 -5.49 -6.43
CA GLU A 54 16.22 -5.68 -7.73
C GLU A 54 17.09 -4.48 -8.11
N MET A 55 16.69 -3.27 -7.73
CA MET A 55 17.50 -2.06 -7.88
C MET A 55 18.65 -1.96 -6.85
N GLY A 56 18.75 -2.89 -5.91
CA GLY A 56 19.81 -2.95 -4.89
C GLY A 56 19.58 -2.03 -3.69
N TYR A 57 18.40 -1.47 -3.51
CA TYR A 57 18.09 -0.56 -2.40
C TYR A 57 17.42 -1.25 -1.21
N ALA A 58 16.41 -2.09 -1.44
CA ALA A 58 15.81 -2.87 -0.36
C ALA A 58 16.70 -4.04 0.03
N LYS A 59 16.74 -4.36 1.32
CA LYS A 59 17.56 -5.44 1.90
C LYS A 59 16.70 -6.60 2.39
N ARG A 60 15.49 -6.32 2.85
CA ARG A 60 14.53 -7.30 3.35
C ARG A 60 13.14 -6.70 3.47
N LEU A 61 12.12 -7.56 3.51
CA LEU A 61 10.72 -7.23 3.74
C LEU A 61 10.17 -8.05 4.89
N GLY A 62 9.59 -7.40 5.89
CA GLY A 62 8.79 -8.04 6.93
C GLY A 62 7.31 -7.78 6.68
N ILE A 63 6.50 -8.82 6.81
CA ILE A 63 5.04 -8.74 6.66
C ILE A 63 4.39 -9.32 7.91
N GLU A 64 3.42 -8.61 8.47
CA GLU A 64 2.59 -9.06 9.57
C GLU A 64 1.13 -8.96 9.14
N ILE A 65 0.35 -10.02 9.37
CA ILE A 65 -1.06 -10.11 8.98
C ILE A 65 -1.90 -10.61 10.16
N SER A 66 -2.99 -9.90 10.41
CA SER A 66 -4.00 -10.27 11.41
C SER A 66 -5.39 -9.91 10.92
N GLY A 67 -6.18 -10.90 10.51
CA GLY A 67 -7.48 -10.67 9.89
C GLY A 67 -7.37 -9.88 8.58
N LEU A 68 -7.91 -8.67 8.54
CA LEU A 68 -7.79 -7.72 7.41
C LEU A 68 -6.71 -6.66 7.62
N ALA A 69 -6.01 -6.70 8.74
CA ALA A 69 -4.92 -5.79 9.03
C ALA A 69 -3.59 -6.35 8.52
N VAL A 70 -2.82 -5.50 7.85
CA VAL A 70 -1.51 -5.82 7.28
C VAL A 70 -0.51 -4.73 7.68
N SER A 71 0.69 -5.16 8.06
CA SER A 71 1.85 -4.30 8.26
C SER A 71 2.98 -4.79 7.37
N LEU A 72 3.51 -3.92 6.51
CA LEU A 72 4.72 -4.18 5.73
C LEU A 72 5.85 -3.28 6.24
N ARG A 73 7.02 -3.85 6.47
CA ARG A 73 8.24 -3.12 6.83
C ARG A 73 9.33 -3.47 5.84
N GLU A 74 9.59 -2.58 4.90
CA GLU A 74 10.72 -2.68 3.99
C GLU A 74 11.93 -1.99 4.62
N TYR A 75 13.09 -2.62 4.53
CA TYR A 75 14.37 -2.08 4.96
C TYR A 75 15.19 -1.72 3.72
N GLY A 76 15.10 -0.47 3.32
CA GLY A 76 15.72 0.07 2.11
C GLY A 76 16.13 1.51 2.27
N ARG A 77 16.02 2.30 1.23
CA ARG A 77 16.41 3.74 1.24
C ARG A 77 15.29 4.67 1.74
N GLY A 78 14.07 4.18 1.93
CA GLY A 78 12.89 5.03 2.13
C GLY A 78 12.55 5.89 0.89
N ILE A 79 11.42 6.57 0.92
CA ILE A 79 11.08 7.59 -0.09
C ILE A 79 11.42 8.99 0.42
N PRO A 80 11.59 10.01 -0.46
CA PRO A 80 11.77 11.38 -0.03
C PRO A 80 10.67 11.81 0.95
N LEU A 81 11.04 12.42 2.06
CA LEU A 81 10.12 12.70 3.17
C LEU A 81 8.95 13.59 2.76
N GLU A 82 9.22 14.57 1.89
CA GLU A 82 8.24 15.48 1.29
C GLU A 82 7.28 14.78 0.31
N SER A 83 7.63 13.58 -0.14
CA SER A 83 6.85 12.82 -1.12
C SER A 83 5.86 11.84 -0.50
N VAL A 84 5.85 11.65 0.83
CA VAL A 84 5.01 10.66 1.52
C VAL A 84 3.54 10.80 1.17
N VAL A 85 2.97 12.01 1.27
CA VAL A 85 1.57 12.25 0.93
C VAL A 85 1.31 12.03 -0.56
N ASN A 86 2.16 12.54 -1.43
CA ASN A 86 1.98 12.40 -2.88
C ASN A 86 2.08 10.94 -3.34
N SER A 87 2.87 10.12 -2.64
CA SER A 87 3.02 8.69 -2.93
C SER A 87 1.81 7.86 -2.51
N THR A 88 1.03 8.35 -1.55
CA THR A 88 -0.08 7.62 -0.94
C THR A 88 -1.45 8.20 -1.25
N SER A 89 -1.52 9.35 -1.92
CA SER A 89 -2.78 10.03 -2.29
C SER A 89 -2.77 10.49 -3.76
N GLY A 90 -3.95 10.73 -4.31
CA GLY A 90 -4.14 11.17 -5.69
C GLY A 90 -3.86 10.06 -6.73
N LEU A 91 -4.65 10.00 -7.80
CA LEU A 91 -4.36 9.13 -8.94
C LEU A 91 -3.30 9.83 -9.82
N SER A 92 -2.14 9.21 -9.97
CA SER A 92 -1.18 9.65 -11.00
C SER A 92 -1.74 9.24 -12.36
N VAL A 93 -2.47 10.14 -13.01
CA VAL A 93 -2.87 9.98 -14.41
C VAL A 93 -1.62 10.31 -15.26
N GLY A 94 -1.01 9.26 -15.75
CA GLY A 94 0.20 9.19 -16.53
C GLY A 94 0.73 10.47 -17.16
N ILE A 95 2.02 10.70 -17.00
CA ILE A 95 2.98 11.09 -18.03
C ILE A 95 4.33 11.13 -17.31
N GLY A 96 5.21 10.20 -17.68
CA GLY A 96 6.63 10.29 -17.35
C GLY A 96 6.96 10.15 -15.87
N ALA A 97 6.55 9.04 -15.24
CA ALA A 97 7.13 8.66 -13.97
C ALA A 97 8.65 8.54 -14.16
N ARG A 98 9.41 9.43 -13.54
CA ARG A 98 10.85 9.24 -13.39
C ARG A 98 11.06 7.89 -12.73
N LYS A 99 11.98 7.07 -13.24
CA LYS A 99 12.30 5.73 -12.73
C LYS A 99 12.76 5.70 -11.26
N ASP A 100 12.90 6.84 -10.64
CA ASP A 100 13.41 7.07 -9.30
C ASP A 100 12.31 7.34 -8.24
N VAL A 101 11.04 7.44 -8.65
CA VAL A 101 9.91 7.58 -7.73
C VAL A 101 9.05 6.31 -7.82
N VAL A 102 9.20 5.43 -6.85
CA VAL A 102 8.34 4.26 -6.68
C VAL A 102 6.96 4.74 -6.24
N THR A 103 6.18 5.22 -7.20
CA THR A 103 4.77 5.53 -7.01
C THR A 103 3.97 4.38 -7.57
N THR A 104 3.87 3.29 -6.83
CA THR A 104 2.91 2.26 -7.21
C THR A 104 1.53 2.72 -6.82
N ASN A 105 0.57 2.56 -7.73
CA ASN A 105 -0.83 2.79 -7.42
C ASN A 105 -1.32 1.88 -6.28
N SER A 106 -0.59 0.83 -5.93
CA SER A 106 -0.92 -0.11 -4.85
C SER A 106 -1.04 0.55 -3.48
N TYR A 107 -0.14 1.49 -3.12
CA TYR A 107 -0.28 2.24 -1.86
C TYR A 107 -1.55 3.10 -1.83
N LYS A 108 -1.89 3.72 -2.95
CA LYS A 108 -3.10 4.56 -3.09
C LYS A 108 -4.37 3.72 -3.04
N VAL A 109 -4.35 2.57 -3.69
CA VAL A 109 -5.48 1.63 -3.67
C VAL A 109 -5.66 1.07 -2.26
N ALA A 110 -4.58 0.66 -1.58
CA ALA A 110 -4.63 0.22 -0.18
C ALA A 110 -5.19 1.31 0.74
N ASN A 111 -4.73 2.56 0.59
CA ASN A 111 -5.23 3.70 1.33
C ASN A 111 -6.74 3.89 1.14
N ALA A 112 -7.21 3.96 -0.10
CA ALA A 112 -8.62 4.18 -0.42
C ALA A 112 -9.54 3.06 0.11
N LEU A 113 -9.07 1.79 0.07
CA LEU A 113 -9.86 0.62 0.47
C LEU A 113 -9.76 0.28 1.96
N SER A 114 -9.00 1.03 2.73
CA SER A 114 -8.80 0.79 4.16
C SER A 114 -9.65 1.71 5.01
N GLU A 115 -10.09 1.21 6.16
CA GLU A 115 -10.67 2.00 7.24
C GLU A 115 -9.59 2.91 7.86
N GLU A 116 -8.40 2.33 8.06
CA GLU A 116 -7.21 3.03 8.54
C GLU A 116 -6.02 2.67 7.65
N PHE A 117 -5.22 3.66 7.29
CA PHE A 117 -3.99 3.49 6.53
C PHE A 117 -2.92 4.42 7.07
N SER A 118 -1.70 3.91 7.23
CA SER A 118 -0.52 4.72 7.55
C SER A 118 0.65 4.38 6.64
N PHE A 119 1.42 5.39 6.33
CA PHE A 119 2.66 5.26 5.59
C PHE A 119 3.76 6.07 6.27
N ASP A 120 4.84 5.38 6.63
CA ASP A 120 6.01 6.01 7.24
C ASP A 120 7.21 5.84 6.31
N SER A 121 8.02 6.87 6.16
CA SER A 121 9.33 6.83 5.51
C SER A 121 10.41 7.22 6.50
N TYR A 122 11.47 6.41 6.57
CA TYR A 122 12.62 6.60 7.45
C TYR A 122 13.86 6.81 6.60
N ARG A 123 14.57 7.93 6.81
CA ARG A 123 15.78 8.28 6.08
C ARG A 123 16.80 8.91 6.99
N SER A 124 17.88 8.18 7.30
CA SER A 124 18.92 8.64 8.20
C SER A 124 18.34 9.00 9.59
N VAL A 125 18.46 10.23 10.02
CA VAL A 125 17.96 10.71 11.32
C VAL A 125 16.56 11.32 11.26
N ALA A 126 15.94 11.33 10.08
CA ALA A 126 14.64 11.97 9.87
C ALA A 126 13.57 10.95 9.44
N SER A 127 12.32 11.26 9.70
CA SER A 127 11.17 10.46 9.28
C SER A 127 10.02 11.35 8.82
N SER A 128 9.16 10.78 7.98
CA SER A 128 7.90 11.39 7.59
C SER A 128 6.81 10.35 7.63
N TRP A 129 5.63 10.72 8.10
CA TRP A 129 4.49 9.84 8.11
C TRP A 129 3.20 10.56 7.72
N ALA A 130 2.26 9.78 7.21
CA ALA A 130 0.91 10.23 6.89
C ALA A 130 -0.11 9.19 7.34
N LEU A 131 -1.21 9.65 7.92
CA LEU A 131 -2.33 8.85 8.39
C LEU A 131 -3.58 9.18 7.58
N TYR A 132 -4.35 8.15 7.27
CA TYR A 132 -5.57 8.27 6.49
C TYR A 132 -6.69 7.43 7.08
N SER A 133 -7.92 7.89 6.88
CA SER A 133 -9.12 7.10 7.07
C SER A 133 -9.94 7.10 5.78
N LYS A 134 -10.20 5.92 5.23
CA LYS A 134 -11.00 5.72 4.01
C LYS A 134 -10.53 6.59 2.83
N GLY A 135 -9.19 6.77 2.68
CA GLY A 135 -8.57 7.60 1.64
C GLY A 135 -8.40 9.08 2.00
N CYS A 136 -9.05 9.56 3.05
CA CYS A 136 -8.94 10.94 3.51
C CYS A 136 -7.73 11.10 4.43
N LEU A 137 -6.84 12.05 4.13
CA LEU A 137 -5.71 12.40 5.00
C LEU A 137 -6.25 12.95 6.32
N THR A 138 -5.83 12.36 7.44
CA THR A 138 -6.23 12.77 8.79
C THR A 138 -5.12 13.48 9.54
N ASP A 139 -3.87 13.05 9.31
CA ASP A 139 -2.71 13.68 9.92
C ASP A 139 -1.43 13.38 9.12
N GLN A 140 -0.42 14.24 9.24
CA GLN A 140 0.89 14.06 8.62
C GLN A 140 1.97 14.83 9.38
N ARG A 141 3.21 14.33 9.32
CA ARG A 141 4.33 15.01 9.96
C ARG A 141 5.67 14.65 9.33
N ILE A 142 6.60 15.60 9.33
CA ILE A 142 8.02 15.36 9.10
C ILE A 142 8.73 15.66 10.42
N GLU A 143 9.55 14.71 10.86
CA GLU A 143 10.38 14.83 12.08
C GLU A 143 11.84 14.77 11.69
N GLU A 144 12.59 15.83 12.02
CA GLU A 144 14.01 15.92 11.79
C GLU A 144 14.77 15.56 13.07
N ASP A 145 15.94 14.93 12.92
CA ASP A 145 16.88 14.59 13.99
C ASP A 145 16.32 13.77 15.16
N LYS A 146 15.28 12.97 14.90
CA LYS A 146 14.63 12.13 15.93
C LYS A 146 14.41 10.68 15.53
N ASN A 147 14.72 10.30 14.28
CA ASN A 147 14.51 8.94 13.82
C ASN A 147 15.59 8.00 14.41
N LEU A 148 15.14 6.94 15.07
CA LEU A 148 15.97 5.84 15.54
C LEU A 148 15.72 4.54 14.77
N GLU A 149 14.73 4.55 13.85
CA GLU A 149 14.38 3.39 13.01
C GLU A 149 15.40 3.27 11.86
N PRO A 150 15.73 2.06 11.44
CA PRO A 150 16.49 1.85 10.21
C PRO A 150 15.78 2.43 8.99
N ASP A 151 16.56 2.89 8.00
CA ASP A 151 16.02 3.42 6.76
C ASP A 151 15.05 2.44 6.06
N GLY A 152 14.10 2.99 5.33
CA GLY A 152 13.08 2.24 4.61
C GLY A 152 11.68 2.82 4.75
N ILE A 153 10.68 1.99 4.50
CA ILE A 153 9.28 2.36 4.68
C ILE A 153 8.55 1.40 5.62
N ARG A 154 7.49 1.88 6.23
CA ARG A 154 6.50 1.06 6.91
C ARG A 154 5.11 1.44 6.39
N VAL A 155 4.35 0.45 5.98
CA VAL A 155 2.95 0.61 5.57
C VAL A 155 2.09 -0.23 6.48
N LYS A 156 1.07 0.38 7.09
CA LYS A 156 0.07 -0.35 7.86
C LYS A 156 -1.30 0.02 7.36
N PHE A 157 -2.16 -0.97 7.23
CA PHE A 157 -3.54 -0.73 6.84
C PHE A 157 -4.46 -1.82 7.41
N ALA A 158 -5.72 -1.45 7.59
CA ALA A 158 -6.80 -2.37 7.88
C ALA A 158 -7.89 -2.15 6.84
N LEU A 159 -8.18 -3.15 6.01
CA LEU A 159 -9.20 -3.04 4.97
C LEU A 159 -10.58 -2.77 5.59
N ASP A 160 -11.36 -1.92 4.92
CA ASP A 160 -12.68 -1.51 5.39
C ASP A 160 -13.68 -2.67 5.34
N LYS A 161 -14.20 -3.07 6.49
CA LYS A 161 -15.15 -4.17 6.62
C LYS A 161 -16.47 -3.94 5.89
N GLU A 162 -16.81 -2.69 5.58
CA GLU A 162 -18.00 -2.40 4.77
C GLU A 162 -17.78 -2.84 3.32
N LEU A 163 -16.54 -2.76 2.81
CA LEU A 163 -16.18 -3.22 1.47
C LEU A 163 -15.80 -4.71 1.44
N PHE A 164 -15.27 -5.24 2.55
CA PHE A 164 -14.76 -6.60 2.70
C PHE A 164 -15.43 -7.35 3.86
N PRO A 165 -16.76 -7.49 3.89
CA PRO A 165 -17.48 -7.96 5.09
C PRO A 165 -17.17 -9.39 5.49
N ASN A 166 -16.79 -10.25 4.55
CA ASN A 166 -16.51 -11.67 4.77
C ASN A 166 -15.08 -12.07 4.44
N SER A 167 -14.24 -11.11 4.05
CA SER A 167 -12.87 -11.39 3.61
C SER A 167 -11.93 -11.52 4.79
N TYR A 168 -10.90 -12.36 4.65
CA TYR A 168 -9.73 -12.41 5.52
C TYR A 168 -8.55 -13.05 4.82
N TYR A 169 -7.34 -12.66 5.19
CA TYR A 169 -6.13 -13.28 4.66
C TYR A 169 -5.93 -14.66 5.26
N ARG A 170 -5.83 -15.67 4.41
CA ARG A 170 -5.44 -17.03 4.81
C ARG A 170 -3.93 -17.16 4.75
N LEU A 171 -3.32 -17.48 5.88
CA LEU A 171 -1.85 -17.50 5.99
C LEU A 171 -1.20 -18.54 5.09
N GLU A 172 -1.88 -19.66 4.81
CA GLU A 172 -1.43 -20.66 3.84
C GLU A 172 -1.28 -20.09 2.43
N ILE A 173 -2.29 -19.32 1.96
CA ILE A 173 -2.23 -18.67 0.64
C ILE A 173 -1.14 -17.59 0.63
N VAL A 174 -1.03 -16.82 1.71
CA VAL A 174 0.03 -15.80 1.82
C VAL A 174 1.42 -16.45 1.76
N LYS A 175 1.64 -17.57 2.45
CA LYS A 175 2.91 -18.31 2.40
C LYS A 175 3.25 -18.76 0.98
N ASP A 176 2.28 -19.34 0.27
CA ASP A 176 2.47 -19.78 -1.12
C ASP A 176 2.85 -18.59 -2.03
N ILE A 177 2.21 -17.43 -1.84
CA ILE A 177 2.57 -16.20 -2.55
C ILE A 177 4.02 -15.81 -2.25
N LEU A 178 4.43 -15.78 -0.98
CA LEU A 178 5.77 -15.38 -0.58
C LEU A 178 6.85 -16.34 -1.06
N GLU A 179 6.56 -17.65 -1.11
CA GLU A 179 7.44 -18.65 -1.69
C GLU A 179 7.68 -18.40 -3.19
N GLN A 180 6.62 -18.02 -3.93
CA GLN A 180 6.75 -17.64 -5.35
C GLN A 180 7.62 -16.39 -5.52
N TYR A 181 7.46 -15.38 -4.66
CA TYR A 181 8.30 -14.17 -4.68
C TYR A 181 9.77 -14.49 -4.34
N SER A 182 10.03 -15.33 -3.34
CA SER A 182 11.38 -15.75 -2.98
C SER A 182 12.05 -16.56 -4.10
N ALA A 183 11.28 -17.37 -4.82
CA ALA A 183 11.79 -18.12 -5.98
C ALA A 183 12.07 -17.22 -7.19
N LYS A 184 11.26 -16.18 -7.40
CA LYS A 184 11.41 -15.22 -8.51
C LYS A 184 12.54 -14.22 -8.26
N HIS A 185 12.71 -13.75 -7.02
CA HIS A 185 13.68 -12.75 -6.61
C HIS A 185 14.73 -13.37 -5.69
N GLU A 186 15.66 -14.13 -6.29
CA GLU A 186 16.66 -14.90 -5.56
C GLU A 186 17.45 -14.03 -4.57
N GLY A 187 17.47 -14.45 -3.31
CA GLY A 187 18.17 -13.75 -2.23
C GLY A 187 17.38 -12.58 -1.60
N PHE A 188 16.13 -12.33 -1.99
CA PHE A 188 15.28 -11.33 -1.31
C PHE A 188 14.68 -11.92 -0.03
N PRO A 189 15.12 -11.50 1.17
CA PRO A 189 14.61 -12.04 2.41
C PRO A 189 13.22 -11.47 2.70
N ILE A 190 12.21 -12.33 2.65
CA ILE A 190 10.83 -11.98 3.02
C ILE A 190 10.45 -12.80 4.25
N SER A 191 9.91 -12.15 5.29
CA SER A 191 9.42 -12.80 6.50
C SER A 191 7.94 -12.51 6.72
N LEU A 192 7.21 -13.51 7.22
CA LEU A 192 5.79 -13.40 7.58
C LEU A 192 5.64 -13.61 9.08
N ASN A 193 4.95 -12.68 9.79
CA ASN A 193 4.66 -12.74 11.21
C ASN A 193 5.89 -13.04 12.10
N GLY A 194 7.07 -12.52 11.69
CA GLY A 194 8.30 -12.66 12.45
C GLY A 194 9.01 -14.01 12.30
N TYR A 195 8.61 -14.86 11.37
CA TYR A 195 9.23 -16.15 11.02
C TYR A 195 9.97 -16.09 9.69
#